data_7f72fda8afb08fb7c0e943602e02f356
#
_entry.id   7f72fda8afb08fb7c0e943602e02f356
#
_cell.length_a   1.000
_cell.length_b   1.000
_cell.length_c   1.000
_cell.angle_alpha   90.00
_cell.angle_beta   90.00
_cell.angle_gamma   90.00
#
_symmetry.space_group_name_H-M   'P 1'
#
loop_
_entity.id
_entity.type
_entity.pdbx_description
1 polymer ?
#
loop_
_entity_poly.entity_id
_entity_poly.type
_entity_poly.pdbx_seq_one_letter_code
_entity_poly.pdbx_strand_id
1 'polypeptide(L)'
;LLKKQRRLPITVIGITNESGSSLTVMATHCLLCKSGKEEMTSTKTFITTYLAVYLLAESLKRHEVNEEALDGIIREVERQLAERDTYLSRSLTFLNGHSFVQVIGRGTVFAAVAQTALMFMEATKIPASALLGGEFRHGPLEMVGPDFICIVYAHSQSGVYHPSIRLVEDVLSFKGKVILISNAAPGIESPNLLEVHVCCERSDLFAIPSIIPVQLMVNAWAEEMKLVPGSFTHGAKVTAIE
;
A
#
# COMPACT_ATOMS: atom_id res chain seq x y z
N LEU A 1 4.47 26.96 8.53
CA LEU A 1 4.54 26.20 9.80
C LEU A 1 5.99 26.04 10.25
N LEU A 2 6.89 25.41 9.50
CA LEU A 2 8.28 25.14 9.89
C LEU A 2 9.10 26.41 10.21
N LYS A 3 8.88 27.54 9.52
CA LYS A 3 9.54 28.82 9.86
C LYS A 3 9.16 29.38 11.23
N LYS A 4 7.94 29.08 11.72
CA LYS A 4 7.49 29.46 13.07
C LYS A 4 8.10 28.54 14.15
N GLN A 5 8.39 27.29 13.83
CA GLN A 5 8.88 26.28 14.78
C GLN A 5 10.34 26.49 15.19
N ARG A 6 11.17 27.20 14.39
CA ARG A 6 12.55 27.56 14.77
C ARG A 6 12.67 28.36 16.09
N ARG A 7 11.57 28.86 16.62
CA ARG A 7 11.52 29.59 17.91
C ARG A 7 11.20 28.69 19.11
N LEU A 8 10.89 27.42 18.86
CA LEU A 8 10.58 26.44 19.90
C LEU A 8 11.76 25.45 20.05
N PRO A 9 12.09 24.99 21.26
CA PRO A 9 13.14 23.99 21.47
C PRO A 9 12.63 22.59 21.08
N ILE A 10 12.30 22.41 19.80
CA ILE A 10 11.84 21.14 19.24
C ILE A 10 12.84 20.60 18.21
N THR A 11 13.00 19.29 18.18
CA THR A 11 13.73 18.59 17.14
C THR A 11 12.79 18.29 15.98
N VAL A 12 13.16 18.72 14.78
CA VAL A 12 12.42 18.45 13.54
C VAL A 12 13.21 17.43 12.74
N ILE A 13 12.59 16.29 12.46
CA ILE A 13 13.14 15.25 11.59
C ILE A 13 12.40 15.32 10.25
N GLY A 14 13.14 15.62 9.18
CA GLY A 14 12.62 15.62 7.81
C GLY A 14 12.89 14.29 7.12
N ILE A 15 11.91 13.76 6.40
CA ILE A 15 12.08 12.59 5.53
C ILE A 15 11.73 13.04 4.11
N THR A 16 12.67 12.93 3.18
CA THR A 16 12.47 13.41 1.81
C THR A 16 13.38 12.66 0.83
N ASN A 17 12.99 12.64 -0.43
CA ASN A 17 13.82 12.11 -1.50
C ASN A 17 14.76 13.18 -2.12
N GLU A 18 14.47 14.46 -1.89
CA GLU A 18 15.16 15.59 -2.51
C GLU A 18 16.19 16.24 -1.57
N SER A 19 17.46 16.08 -1.88
CA SER A 19 18.58 16.56 -1.05
C SER A 19 18.72 18.08 -0.97
N GLY A 20 18.10 18.84 -1.84
CA GLY A 20 18.15 20.31 -1.86
C GLY A 20 16.83 20.98 -1.50
N SER A 21 15.88 20.22 -0.97
CA SER A 21 14.54 20.71 -0.69
C SER A 21 14.52 21.68 0.50
N SER A 22 13.49 22.53 0.58
CA SER A 22 13.27 23.40 1.74
C SER A 22 13.18 22.62 3.05
N LEU A 23 12.72 21.36 3.00
CA LEU A 23 12.64 20.49 4.16
C LEU A 23 14.03 20.12 4.69
N THR A 24 15.00 19.78 3.80
CA THR A 24 16.37 19.45 4.22
C THR A 24 17.07 20.64 4.86
N VAL A 25 16.77 21.86 4.40
CA VAL A 25 17.37 23.10 4.95
C VAL A 25 16.77 23.48 6.31
N MET A 26 15.48 23.18 6.53
CA MET A 26 14.74 23.61 7.72
C MET A 26 14.70 22.55 8.83
N ALA A 27 14.89 21.28 8.52
CA ALA A 27 14.88 20.21 9.51
C ALA A 27 16.15 20.23 10.39
N THR A 28 16.03 19.77 11.64
CA THR A 28 17.16 19.57 12.55
C THR A 28 18.00 18.39 12.07
N HIS A 29 17.32 17.32 11.67
CA HIS A 29 17.89 16.11 11.06
C HIS A 29 17.11 15.78 9.81
N CYS A 30 17.77 15.16 8.82
CA CYS A 30 17.11 14.76 7.60
C CYS A 30 17.50 13.34 7.19
N LEU A 31 16.50 12.52 6.90
CA LEU A 31 16.65 11.19 6.31
C LEU A 31 16.32 11.30 4.81
N LEU A 32 17.29 10.95 3.97
CA LEU A 32 17.13 10.95 2.52
C LEU A 32 16.72 9.55 2.05
N CYS A 33 15.59 9.45 1.37
CA CYS A 33 15.06 8.18 0.87
C CYS A 33 15.91 7.56 -0.26
N LYS A 34 16.62 8.39 -1.05
CA LYS A 34 17.51 7.95 -2.14
C LYS A 34 16.85 6.99 -3.16
N SER A 35 15.57 7.16 -3.41
CA SER A 35 14.80 6.32 -4.34
C SER A 35 14.99 6.68 -5.81
N GLY A 36 15.86 7.65 -6.11
CA GLY A 36 16.07 8.18 -7.45
C GLY A 36 14.94 9.12 -7.86
N LYS A 37 14.86 9.42 -9.18
CA LYS A 37 13.81 10.27 -9.71
C LYS A 37 12.44 9.61 -9.52
N GLU A 38 11.51 10.35 -8.98
CA GLU A 38 10.12 9.96 -8.85
C GLU A 38 9.32 10.56 -10.01
N GLU A 39 8.52 9.71 -10.64
CA GLU A 39 7.53 10.13 -11.61
C GLU A 39 6.22 10.58 -10.90
N MET A 40 5.06 10.49 -11.53
CA MET A 40 3.83 11.05 -10.97
C MET A 40 3.32 10.23 -9.79
N THR A 41 3.06 8.94 -9.99
CA THR A 41 2.55 8.05 -8.95
C THR A 41 3.69 7.52 -8.07
N SER A 42 3.57 7.67 -6.76
CA SER A 42 4.57 7.21 -5.81
C SER A 42 4.61 5.68 -5.73
N THR A 43 5.76 5.10 -6.02
CA THR A 43 6.03 3.66 -5.93
C THR A 43 7.26 3.40 -5.06
N LYS A 44 8.47 3.62 -5.60
CA LYS A 44 9.74 3.46 -4.87
C LYS A 44 9.84 4.39 -3.67
N THR A 45 9.38 5.63 -3.80
CA THR A 45 9.40 6.61 -2.71
C THR A 45 8.48 6.23 -1.55
N PHE A 46 7.34 5.59 -1.81
CA PHE A 46 6.52 5.02 -0.74
C PHE A 46 7.32 3.99 0.06
N ILE A 47 7.95 3.03 -0.62
CA ILE A 47 8.73 1.94 0.00
C ILE A 47 9.87 2.50 0.84
N THR A 48 10.66 3.41 0.25
CA THR A 48 11.84 3.96 0.93
C THR A 48 11.46 4.92 2.06
N THR A 49 10.33 5.64 1.95
CA THR A 49 9.81 6.46 3.05
C THR A 49 9.32 5.58 4.20
N TYR A 50 8.60 4.50 3.89
CA TYR A 50 8.16 3.55 4.92
C TYR A 50 9.37 2.93 5.64
N LEU A 51 10.39 2.50 4.90
CA LEU A 51 11.63 1.98 5.46
C LEU A 51 12.35 3.03 6.32
N ALA A 52 12.43 4.29 5.88
CA ALA A 52 13.05 5.36 6.66
C ALA A 52 12.31 5.59 8.00
N VAL A 53 10.97 5.54 7.99
CA VAL A 53 10.16 5.64 9.21
C VAL A 53 10.38 4.44 10.13
N TYR A 54 10.44 3.23 9.56
CA TYR A 54 10.74 2.01 10.32
C TYR A 54 12.13 2.09 10.99
N LEU A 55 13.17 2.44 10.24
CA LEU A 55 14.53 2.58 10.77
C LEU A 55 14.62 3.66 11.85
N LEU A 56 13.92 4.77 11.66
CA LEU A 56 13.83 5.81 12.68
C LEU A 56 13.15 5.29 13.96
N ALA A 57 12.06 4.54 13.82
CA ALA A 57 11.34 3.96 14.97
C ALA A 57 12.22 2.97 15.74
N GLU A 58 12.95 2.08 15.06
CA GLU A 58 13.89 1.14 15.70
C GLU A 58 15.03 1.90 16.41
N SER A 59 15.59 2.92 15.76
CA SER A 59 16.61 3.77 16.36
C SER A 59 16.13 4.48 17.63
N LEU A 60 14.90 5.02 17.63
CA LEU A 60 14.32 5.67 18.81
C LEU A 60 14.06 4.69 19.96
N LYS A 61 13.74 3.43 19.64
CA LYS A 61 13.62 2.35 20.62
C LYS A 61 14.97 1.81 21.09
N ARG A 62 16.06 2.22 20.46
CA ARG A 62 17.42 1.67 20.65
C ARG A 62 17.52 0.19 20.33
N HIS A 63 16.75 -0.26 19.35
CA HIS A 63 16.83 -1.63 18.84
C HIS A 63 17.82 -1.68 17.69
N GLU A 64 18.54 -2.79 17.60
CA GLU A 64 19.33 -3.11 16.41
C GLU A 64 18.38 -3.44 15.26
N VAL A 65 18.76 -3.01 14.07
CA VAL A 65 18.00 -3.33 12.84
C VAL A 65 18.23 -4.80 12.50
N ASN A 66 17.15 -5.52 12.28
CA ASN A 66 17.23 -6.92 11.83
C ASN A 66 17.51 -6.94 10.32
N GLU A 67 18.81 -7.02 9.97
CA GLU A 67 19.27 -7.05 8.57
C GLU A 67 18.73 -8.28 7.82
N GLU A 68 18.66 -9.45 8.47
CA GLU A 68 18.12 -10.67 7.86
C GLU A 68 16.65 -10.51 7.44
N ALA A 69 15.86 -9.82 8.26
CA ALA A 69 14.46 -9.50 7.91
C ALA A 69 14.39 -8.56 6.70
N LEU A 70 15.30 -7.59 6.60
CA LEU A 70 15.35 -6.69 5.43
C LEU A 70 15.79 -7.43 4.17
N ASP A 71 16.78 -8.31 4.27
CA ASP A 71 17.20 -9.17 3.15
C ASP A 71 16.07 -10.11 2.72
N GLY A 72 15.27 -10.62 3.66
CA GLY A 72 14.07 -11.39 3.38
C GLY A 72 13.06 -10.60 2.54
N ILE A 73 12.87 -9.32 2.85
CA ILE A 73 11.99 -8.44 2.08
C ILE A 73 12.52 -8.19 0.66
N ILE A 74 13.82 -7.98 0.51
CA ILE A 74 14.45 -7.79 -0.80
C ILE A 74 14.20 -9.04 -1.67
N ARG A 75 14.50 -10.23 -1.15
CA ARG A 75 14.24 -11.49 -1.86
C ARG A 75 12.76 -11.66 -2.23
N GLU A 76 11.85 -11.28 -1.35
CA GLU A 76 10.41 -11.36 -1.64
C GLU A 76 10.00 -10.38 -2.74
N VAL A 77 10.50 -9.16 -2.74
CA VAL A 77 10.27 -8.18 -3.82
C VAL A 77 10.78 -8.72 -5.16
N GLU A 78 11.99 -9.27 -5.19
CA GLU A 78 12.57 -9.90 -6.38
C GLU A 78 11.70 -11.05 -6.89
N ARG A 79 11.21 -11.92 -5.99
CA ARG A 79 10.28 -13.00 -6.33
C ARG A 79 8.97 -12.48 -6.92
N GLN A 80 8.34 -11.46 -6.30
CA GLN A 80 7.11 -10.87 -6.81
C GLN A 80 7.27 -10.28 -8.21
N LEU A 81 8.41 -9.66 -8.49
CA LEU A 81 8.72 -9.12 -9.82
C LEU A 81 8.96 -10.23 -10.85
N ALA A 82 9.65 -11.31 -10.48
CA ALA A 82 9.94 -12.44 -11.35
C ALA A 82 8.68 -13.27 -11.67
N GLU A 83 7.81 -13.46 -10.69
CA GLU A 83 6.62 -14.31 -10.78
C GLU A 83 5.32 -13.52 -11.08
N ARG A 84 5.42 -12.26 -11.49
CA ARG A 84 4.27 -11.35 -11.67
C ARG A 84 3.16 -11.93 -12.56
N ASP A 85 3.52 -12.68 -13.59
CA ASP A 85 2.56 -13.22 -14.55
C ASP A 85 1.65 -14.29 -13.93
N THR A 86 2.05 -14.90 -12.80
CA THR A 86 1.28 -15.93 -12.12
C THR A 86 -0.03 -15.41 -11.52
N TYR A 87 -0.09 -14.14 -11.16
CA TYR A 87 -1.26 -13.52 -10.55
C TYR A 87 -1.87 -12.35 -11.34
N LEU A 88 -1.10 -11.69 -12.22
CA LEU A 88 -1.58 -10.51 -12.94
C LEU A 88 -2.80 -10.80 -13.81
N SER A 89 -2.75 -11.81 -14.67
CA SER A 89 -3.87 -12.17 -15.54
C SER A 89 -5.16 -12.44 -14.77
N ARG A 90 -5.06 -13.17 -13.64
CA ARG A 90 -6.20 -13.44 -12.77
C ARG A 90 -6.70 -12.17 -12.09
N SER A 91 -5.78 -11.32 -11.63
CA SER A 91 -6.12 -10.05 -10.98
C SER A 91 -6.86 -9.11 -11.93
N LEU A 92 -6.42 -9.00 -13.18
CA LEU A 92 -7.09 -8.21 -14.21
C LEU A 92 -8.51 -8.73 -14.47
N THR A 93 -8.70 -10.06 -14.54
CA THR A 93 -10.03 -10.66 -14.65
C THR A 93 -10.94 -10.30 -13.47
N PHE A 94 -10.39 -10.20 -12.25
CA PHE A 94 -11.14 -9.78 -11.07
C PHE A 94 -11.50 -8.30 -11.12
N LEU A 95 -10.58 -7.44 -11.53
CA LEU A 95 -10.73 -5.98 -11.57
C LEU A 95 -11.60 -5.50 -12.74
N ASN A 96 -11.58 -6.22 -13.84
CA ASN A 96 -12.26 -5.80 -15.07
C ASN A 96 -13.77 -5.64 -14.88
N GLY A 97 -14.33 -4.55 -15.40
CA GLY A 97 -15.74 -4.20 -15.30
C GLY A 97 -16.13 -3.50 -14.00
N HIS A 98 -15.24 -3.39 -13.01
CA HIS A 98 -15.52 -2.64 -11.78
C HIS A 98 -15.22 -1.15 -11.95
N SER A 99 -16.13 -0.30 -11.46
CA SER A 99 -16.04 1.17 -11.49
C SER A 99 -15.61 1.78 -10.15
N PHE A 100 -15.37 0.95 -9.14
CA PHE A 100 -14.93 1.34 -7.80
C PHE A 100 -14.13 0.21 -7.17
N VAL A 101 -13.09 0.54 -6.42
CA VAL A 101 -12.27 -0.43 -5.66
C VAL A 101 -12.23 -0.03 -4.19
N GLN A 102 -12.67 -0.91 -3.32
CA GLN A 102 -12.49 -0.74 -1.88
C GLN A 102 -11.18 -1.38 -1.45
N VAL A 103 -10.35 -0.65 -0.69
CA VAL A 103 -9.13 -1.20 -0.11
C VAL A 103 -9.27 -1.22 1.41
N ILE A 104 -8.97 -2.36 2.02
CA ILE A 104 -9.22 -2.61 3.43
C ILE A 104 -7.98 -3.23 4.08
N GLY A 105 -7.66 -2.78 5.28
CA GLY A 105 -6.62 -3.39 6.10
C GLY A 105 -6.72 -2.94 7.56
N ARG A 106 -5.84 -3.46 8.41
CA ARG A 106 -5.82 -3.15 9.83
C ARG A 106 -4.39 -3.03 10.33
N GLY A 107 -4.17 -2.12 11.29
CA GLY A 107 -2.86 -1.96 11.92
C GLY A 107 -1.81 -1.35 10.99
N THR A 108 -0.57 -1.82 11.10
CA THR A 108 0.61 -1.23 10.42
C THR A 108 0.54 -1.27 8.90
N VAL A 109 -0.21 -2.20 8.32
CA VAL A 109 -0.39 -2.30 6.86
C VAL A 109 -1.26 -1.17 6.27
N PHE A 110 -1.92 -0.36 7.10
CA PHE A 110 -2.83 0.68 6.62
C PHE A 110 -2.14 1.72 5.72
N ALA A 111 -0.85 1.93 5.88
CA ALA A 111 -0.08 2.75 4.95
C ALA A 111 -0.13 2.21 3.50
N ALA A 112 0.01 0.89 3.32
CA ALA A 112 -0.13 0.25 2.01
C ALA A 112 -1.59 0.31 1.50
N VAL A 113 -2.58 0.19 2.38
CA VAL A 113 -4.01 0.32 2.05
C VAL A 113 -4.31 1.71 1.48
N ALA A 114 -3.87 2.77 2.17
CA ALA A 114 -4.07 4.15 1.72
C ALA A 114 -3.34 4.44 0.40
N GLN A 115 -2.08 4.00 0.28
CA GLN A 115 -1.30 4.15 -0.94
C GLN A 115 -1.92 3.38 -2.12
N THR A 116 -2.45 2.19 -1.89
CA THR A 116 -3.15 1.41 -2.91
C THR A 116 -4.36 2.17 -3.47
N ALA A 117 -5.23 2.69 -2.62
CA ALA A 117 -6.39 3.47 -3.07
C ALA A 117 -5.95 4.70 -3.89
N LEU A 118 -4.91 5.41 -3.44
CA LEU A 118 -4.35 6.54 -4.17
C LEU A 118 -3.84 6.12 -5.56
N MET A 119 -3.08 5.02 -5.66
CA MET A 119 -2.55 4.53 -6.93
C MET A 119 -3.66 4.17 -7.93
N PHE A 120 -4.76 3.56 -7.49
CA PHE A 120 -5.90 3.31 -8.37
C PHE A 120 -6.46 4.61 -8.94
N MET A 121 -6.73 5.60 -8.10
CA MET A 121 -7.25 6.90 -8.54
C MET A 121 -6.29 7.62 -9.49
N GLU A 122 -4.99 7.61 -9.20
CA GLU A 122 -3.97 8.29 -10.01
C GLU A 122 -3.70 7.60 -11.35
N ALA A 123 -3.53 6.28 -11.37
CA ALA A 123 -3.10 5.57 -12.58
C ALA A 123 -4.28 5.10 -13.43
N THR A 124 -5.32 4.53 -12.83
CA THR A 124 -6.48 3.97 -13.56
C THR A 124 -7.64 4.95 -13.69
N LYS A 125 -7.62 6.06 -12.97
CA LYS A 125 -8.72 7.05 -12.87
C LYS A 125 -10.02 6.47 -12.30
N ILE A 126 -9.95 5.26 -11.73
CA ILE A 126 -11.08 4.62 -11.07
C ILE A 126 -11.14 5.07 -9.61
N PRO A 127 -12.31 5.53 -9.13
CA PRO A 127 -12.51 5.84 -7.73
C PRO A 127 -12.12 4.66 -6.83
N ALA A 128 -11.39 4.94 -5.78
CA ALA A 128 -11.02 3.96 -4.78
C ALA A 128 -11.09 4.56 -3.37
N SER A 129 -11.33 3.74 -2.38
CA SER A 129 -11.41 4.16 -0.98
C SER A 129 -10.55 3.26 -0.11
N ALA A 130 -9.87 3.86 0.87
CA ALA A 130 -9.10 3.16 1.90
C ALA A 130 -9.85 3.22 3.22
N LEU A 131 -10.17 2.07 3.81
CA LEU A 131 -10.86 1.99 5.10
C LEU A 131 -10.17 1.00 6.04
N LEU A 132 -10.17 1.34 7.33
CA LEU A 132 -9.89 0.35 8.36
C LEU A 132 -11.01 -0.69 8.39
N GLY A 133 -10.64 -1.96 8.61
CA GLY A 133 -11.63 -3.03 8.59
C GLY A 133 -12.72 -2.90 9.67
N GLY A 134 -12.49 -2.11 10.75
CA GLY A 134 -13.52 -1.73 11.71
C GLY A 134 -14.50 -0.73 11.11
N GLU A 135 -13.99 0.33 10.51
CA GLU A 135 -14.81 1.36 9.84
C GLU A 135 -15.65 0.76 8.72
N PHE A 136 -15.08 -0.17 7.95
CA PHE A 136 -15.81 -0.84 6.88
C PHE A 136 -17.04 -1.62 7.39
N ARG A 137 -16.96 -2.22 8.58
CA ARG A 137 -18.07 -2.94 9.20
C ARG A 137 -19.20 -2.03 9.71
N HIS A 138 -18.91 -0.76 9.96
CA HIS A 138 -19.85 0.19 10.56
C HIS A 138 -20.55 1.08 9.52
N GLY A 139 -21.03 0.48 8.42
CA GLY A 139 -21.82 1.14 7.37
C GLY A 139 -21.40 0.70 5.97
N PRO A 140 -20.17 0.91 5.52
CA PRO A 140 -19.75 0.56 4.16
C PRO A 140 -19.94 -0.90 3.75
N LEU A 141 -20.07 -1.84 4.69
CA LEU A 141 -20.41 -3.24 4.43
C LEU A 141 -21.75 -3.39 3.66
N GLU A 142 -22.68 -2.43 3.82
CA GLU A 142 -23.95 -2.39 3.08
C GLU A 142 -23.79 -2.21 1.57
N MET A 143 -22.60 -1.77 1.10
CA MET A 143 -22.31 -1.67 -0.33
C MET A 143 -22.01 -3.03 -0.98
N VAL A 144 -21.80 -4.08 -0.18
CA VAL A 144 -21.31 -5.36 -0.70
C VAL A 144 -22.42 -6.11 -1.43
N GLY A 145 -22.14 -6.46 -2.66
CA GLY A 145 -22.99 -7.24 -3.54
C GLY A 145 -22.17 -7.82 -4.71
N PRO A 146 -22.81 -8.41 -5.72
CA PRO A 146 -22.13 -9.09 -6.83
C PRO A 146 -21.16 -8.18 -7.63
N ASP A 147 -21.42 -6.89 -7.68
CA ASP A 147 -20.61 -5.91 -8.40
C ASP A 147 -19.53 -5.25 -7.51
N PHE A 148 -19.45 -5.66 -6.24
CA PHE A 148 -18.48 -5.12 -5.30
C PHE A 148 -17.16 -5.88 -5.39
N ILE A 149 -16.04 -5.14 -5.38
CA ILE A 149 -14.69 -5.67 -5.26
C ILE A 149 -13.92 -4.95 -4.17
N CYS A 150 -13.17 -5.73 -3.39
CA CYS A 150 -12.20 -5.15 -2.46
C CYS A 150 -10.85 -5.86 -2.53
N ILE A 151 -9.81 -5.11 -2.14
CA ILE A 151 -8.47 -5.62 -1.87
C ILE A 151 -8.30 -5.60 -0.35
N VAL A 152 -8.01 -6.75 0.24
CA VAL A 152 -7.80 -6.89 1.68
C VAL A 152 -6.37 -7.26 1.97
N TYR A 153 -5.74 -6.52 2.88
CA TYR A 153 -4.41 -6.82 3.40
C TYR A 153 -4.52 -7.49 4.77
N ALA A 154 -3.90 -8.65 4.92
CA ALA A 154 -3.89 -9.40 6.17
C ALA A 154 -2.55 -10.09 6.43
N HIS A 155 -2.03 -9.99 7.65
CA HIS A 155 -0.80 -10.65 8.06
C HIS A 155 -1.07 -11.60 9.24
N SER A 156 -0.67 -12.86 9.12
CA SER A 156 -1.02 -13.93 10.06
C SER A 156 -0.54 -13.70 11.49
N GLN A 157 0.59 -13.05 11.68
CA GLN A 157 1.11 -12.70 13.00
C GLN A 157 0.54 -11.39 13.56
N SER A 158 -0.35 -10.71 12.82
CA SER A 158 -1.05 -9.53 13.33
C SER A 158 -2.17 -9.97 14.28
N GLY A 159 -2.29 -9.32 15.44
CA GLY A 159 -3.42 -9.55 16.37
C GLY A 159 -4.80 -9.28 15.75
N VAL A 160 -4.83 -8.67 14.56
CA VAL A 160 -6.05 -8.37 13.79
C VAL A 160 -6.25 -9.29 12.58
N TYR A 161 -5.49 -10.37 12.46
CA TYR A 161 -5.61 -11.32 11.34
C TYR A 161 -6.99 -11.98 11.28
N HIS A 162 -7.42 -12.64 12.35
CA HIS A 162 -8.73 -13.32 12.38
C HIS A 162 -9.92 -12.38 12.12
N PRO A 163 -9.98 -11.16 12.70
CA PRO A 163 -10.99 -10.18 12.31
C PRO A 163 -10.94 -9.77 10.84
N SER A 164 -9.76 -9.77 10.20
CA SER A 164 -9.62 -9.47 8.77
C SER A 164 -10.10 -10.61 7.90
N ILE A 165 -9.81 -11.85 8.26
CA ILE A 165 -10.29 -13.04 7.52
C ILE A 165 -11.81 -13.18 7.64
N ARG A 166 -12.40 -12.97 8.83
CA ARG A 166 -13.86 -12.94 9.00
C ARG A 166 -14.53 -11.85 8.14
N LEU A 167 -13.86 -10.73 7.89
CA LEU A 167 -14.37 -9.71 6.98
C LEU A 167 -14.34 -10.21 5.53
N VAL A 168 -13.30 -10.93 5.13
CA VAL A 168 -13.23 -11.60 3.81
C VAL A 168 -14.41 -12.57 3.66
N GLU A 169 -14.66 -13.43 4.65
CA GLU A 169 -15.79 -14.36 4.65
C GLU A 169 -17.14 -13.66 4.50
N ASP A 170 -17.36 -12.54 5.22
CA ASP A 170 -18.58 -11.75 5.11
C ASP A 170 -18.76 -11.18 3.70
N VAL A 171 -17.72 -10.56 3.13
CA VAL A 171 -17.76 -10.03 1.76
C VAL A 171 -18.12 -11.12 0.74
N LEU A 172 -17.48 -12.29 0.87
CA LEU A 172 -17.75 -13.43 -0.01
C LEU A 172 -19.18 -13.98 0.16
N SER A 173 -19.70 -14.02 1.39
CA SER A 173 -21.06 -14.46 1.68
C SER A 173 -22.13 -13.58 1.01
N PHE A 174 -21.86 -12.28 0.86
CA PHE A 174 -22.67 -11.31 0.14
C PHE A 174 -22.37 -11.27 -1.37
N LYS A 175 -21.61 -12.25 -1.90
CA LYS A 175 -21.25 -12.40 -3.31
C LYS A 175 -20.29 -11.33 -3.85
N GLY A 176 -19.67 -10.52 -3.00
CA GLY A 176 -18.59 -9.62 -3.37
C GLY A 176 -17.34 -10.37 -3.77
N LYS A 177 -16.45 -9.71 -4.52
CA LYS A 177 -15.12 -10.23 -4.89
C LYS A 177 -14.06 -9.71 -3.96
N VAL A 178 -13.08 -10.56 -3.64
CA VAL A 178 -11.94 -10.21 -2.78
C VAL A 178 -10.63 -10.59 -3.45
N ILE A 179 -9.70 -9.65 -3.52
CA ILE A 179 -8.28 -9.93 -3.74
C ILE A 179 -7.63 -9.85 -2.35
N LEU A 180 -7.21 -10.99 -1.82
CA LEU A 180 -6.57 -11.08 -0.51
C LEU A 180 -5.06 -11.11 -0.67
N ILE A 181 -4.38 -10.10 -0.13
CA ILE A 181 -2.92 -10.02 -0.06
C ILE A 181 -2.50 -10.43 1.36
N SER A 182 -1.88 -11.61 1.47
CA SER A 182 -1.58 -12.21 2.77
C SER A 182 -0.31 -13.04 2.74
N ASN A 183 0.32 -13.19 3.90
CA ASN A 183 1.44 -14.13 4.09
C ASN A 183 0.97 -15.52 4.53
N ALA A 184 -0.33 -15.76 4.58
CA ALA A 184 -0.91 -17.07 4.94
C ALA A 184 -2.18 -17.31 4.15
N ALA A 185 -2.40 -18.57 3.75
CA ALA A 185 -3.64 -18.99 3.14
C ALA A 185 -4.74 -19.11 4.22
N PRO A 186 -5.91 -18.49 4.01
CA PRO A 186 -7.00 -18.54 4.99
C PRO A 186 -7.76 -19.89 4.99
N GLY A 187 -7.54 -20.72 3.96
CA GLY A 187 -8.29 -21.97 3.79
C GLY A 187 -9.73 -21.78 3.32
N ILE A 188 -10.03 -20.66 2.64
CA ILE A 188 -11.36 -20.34 2.12
C ILE A 188 -11.39 -20.71 0.63
N GLU A 189 -12.34 -21.55 0.23
CA GLU A 189 -12.59 -21.87 -1.17
C GLU A 189 -13.75 -21.05 -1.71
N SER A 190 -13.48 -20.16 -2.67
CA SER A 190 -14.50 -19.35 -3.34
C SER A 190 -14.03 -18.91 -4.72
N PRO A 191 -14.91 -18.96 -5.75
CA PRO A 191 -14.60 -18.40 -7.06
C PRO A 191 -14.44 -16.87 -7.03
N ASN A 192 -14.96 -16.23 -5.98
CA ASN A 192 -14.87 -14.79 -5.77
C ASN A 192 -13.66 -14.37 -4.91
N LEU A 193 -12.78 -15.32 -4.55
CA LEU A 193 -11.54 -15.04 -3.82
C LEU A 193 -10.33 -15.26 -4.74
N LEU A 194 -9.49 -14.25 -4.83
CA LEU A 194 -8.15 -14.34 -5.40
C LEU A 194 -7.14 -14.12 -4.28
N GLU A 195 -6.34 -15.13 -3.98
CA GLU A 195 -5.25 -15.03 -3.03
C GLU A 195 -3.96 -14.64 -3.74
N VAL A 196 -3.27 -13.63 -3.19
CA VAL A 196 -1.92 -13.21 -3.59
C VAL A 196 -1.01 -13.39 -2.38
N HIS A 197 -0.19 -14.43 -2.43
CA HIS A 197 0.71 -14.77 -1.34
C HIS A 197 1.95 -13.90 -1.36
N VAL A 198 2.30 -13.34 -0.19
CA VAL A 198 3.47 -12.47 0.04
C VAL A 198 4.25 -12.98 1.23
N CYS A 199 5.44 -13.54 1.00
CA CYS A 199 6.30 -14.02 2.07
C CYS A 199 6.85 -12.86 2.89
N CYS A 200 6.44 -12.77 4.15
CA CYS A 200 6.97 -11.82 5.11
C CYS A 200 6.70 -12.35 6.52
N GLU A 201 7.72 -12.44 7.34
CA GLU A 201 7.55 -12.91 8.71
C GLU A 201 7.11 -11.80 9.65
N ARG A 202 7.50 -10.57 9.37
CA ARG A 202 7.26 -9.42 10.25
C ARG A 202 6.07 -8.60 9.79
N SER A 203 5.05 -8.50 10.65
CA SER A 203 3.83 -7.72 10.36
C SER A 203 4.07 -6.21 10.23
N ASP A 204 5.09 -5.68 10.91
CA ASP A 204 5.46 -4.25 10.84
C ASP A 204 6.24 -3.87 9.57
N LEU A 205 6.78 -4.83 8.85
CA LEU A 205 7.45 -4.64 7.56
C LEU A 205 6.59 -5.09 6.36
N PHE A 206 5.46 -5.75 6.63
CA PHE A 206 4.61 -6.35 5.59
C PHE A 206 4.11 -5.35 4.54
N ALA A 207 3.92 -4.08 4.90
CA ALA A 207 3.50 -3.04 3.96
C ALA A 207 4.46 -2.88 2.76
N ILE A 208 5.75 -3.18 2.92
CA ILE A 208 6.76 -3.07 1.85
C ILE A 208 6.55 -4.13 0.77
N PRO A 209 6.65 -5.45 1.05
CA PRO A 209 6.50 -6.46 0.00
C PRO A 209 5.05 -6.63 -0.47
N SER A 210 4.06 -6.34 0.38
CA SER A 210 2.65 -6.52 0.04
C SER A 210 2.10 -5.50 -0.96
N ILE A 211 2.73 -4.33 -1.09
CA ILE A 211 2.29 -3.33 -2.06
C ILE A 211 2.78 -3.64 -3.49
N ILE A 212 3.84 -4.44 -3.65
CA ILE A 212 4.43 -4.74 -4.97
C ILE A 212 3.41 -5.39 -5.92
N PRO A 213 2.69 -6.45 -5.54
CA PRO A 213 1.67 -7.03 -6.41
C PRO A 213 0.65 -6.00 -6.88
N VAL A 214 0.25 -5.08 -6.01
CA VAL A 214 -0.75 -4.06 -6.35
C VAL A 214 -0.18 -3.00 -7.28
N GLN A 215 1.07 -2.58 -7.09
CA GLN A 215 1.73 -1.67 -8.05
C GLN A 215 1.72 -2.26 -9.47
N LEU A 216 1.99 -3.55 -9.57
CA LEU A 216 1.97 -4.27 -10.86
C LEU A 216 0.55 -4.41 -11.41
N MET A 217 -0.44 -4.74 -10.56
CA MET A 217 -1.86 -4.81 -10.94
C MET A 217 -2.38 -3.48 -11.47
N VAL A 218 -2.11 -2.39 -10.75
CA VAL A 218 -2.54 -1.04 -11.13
C VAL A 218 -1.93 -0.62 -12.46
N ASN A 219 -0.62 -0.90 -12.66
CA ASN A 219 0.06 -0.62 -13.91
C ASN A 219 -0.58 -1.41 -15.08
N ALA A 220 -0.72 -2.72 -14.91
CA ALA A 220 -1.27 -3.58 -15.96
C ALA A 220 -2.74 -3.23 -16.29
N TRP A 221 -3.55 -2.88 -15.27
CA TRP A 221 -4.93 -2.49 -15.50
C TRP A 221 -5.04 -1.13 -16.20
N ALA A 222 -4.19 -0.16 -15.86
CA ALA A 222 -4.14 1.12 -16.57
C ALA A 222 -3.76 0.92 -18.06
N GLU A 223 -2.78 0.04 -18.34
CA GLU A 223 -2.39 -0.30 -19.72
C GLU A 223 -3.53 -0.97 -20.49
N GLU A 224 -4.26 -1.92 -19.89
CA GLU A 224 -5.44 -2.56 -20.50
C GLU A 224 -6.53 -1.53 -20.82
N MET A 225 -6.72 -0.53 -19.96
CA MET A 225 -7.63 0.60 -20.19
C MET A 225 -7.07 1.63 -21.19
N LYS A 226 -5.91 1.39 -21.80
CA LYS A 226 -5.20 2.30 -22.72
C LYS A 226 -4.83 3.65 -22.11
N LEU A 227 -4.62 3.66 -20.81
CA LEU A 227 -4.06 4.80 -20.08
C LEU A 227 -2.54 4.68 -20.00
N VAL A 228 -1.86 5.79 -19.91
CA VAL A 228 -0.43 5.82 -19.59
C VAL A 228 -0.30 5.82 -18.07
N PRO A 229 0.17 4.73 -17.44
CA PRO A 229 0.29 4.67 -15.99
C PRO A 229 1.10 5.84 -15.43
N GLY A 230 0.57 6.49 -14.40
CA GLY A 230 1.22 7.63 -13.78
C GLY A 230 1.15 8.96 -14.54
N SER A 231 0.47 9.03 -15.70
CA SER A 231 0.19 10.32 -16.35
C SER A 231 -0.95 11.05 -15.64
N PHE A 232 -0.77 12.36 -15.42
CA PHE A 232 -1.81 13.21 -14.85
C PHE A 232 -2.42 14.09 -15.95
N THR A 233 -3.76 14.21 -15.93
CA THR A 233 -4.51 15.09 -16.84
C THR A 233 -4.86 16.42 -16.20
N HIS A 234 -5.03 16.44 -14.89
CA HIS A 234 -5.54 17.60 -14.13
C HIS A 234 -4.55 18.11 -13.06
N GLY A 235 -3.49 17.39 -12.82
CA GLY A 235 -2.52 17.71 -11.78
C GLY A 235 -1.09 17.80 -12.30
N ALA A 236 -0.20 18.20 -11.43
CA ALA A 236 1.24 18.15 -11.61
C ALA A 236 1.90 17.47 -10.42
N LYS A 237 3.13 16.96 -10.58
CA LYS A 237 3.88 16.30 -9.50
C LYS A 237 4.03 17.20 -8.27
N VAL A 238 4.14 18.50 -8.49
CA VAL A 238 4.20 19.51 -7.42
C VAL A 238 3.00 20.41 -7.55
N THR A 239 2.15 20.45 -6.52
CA THR A 239 1.05 21.39 -6.43
C THR A 239 1.62 22.79 -6.23
N ALA A 240 1.51 23.64 -7.23
CA ALA A 240 2.01 25.02 -7.21
C ALA A 240 0.92 26.05 -6.84
N ILE A 241 -0.35 25.68 -6.95
CA ILE A 241 -1.53 26.52 -6.70
C ILE A 241 -2.51 25.72 -5.85
N GLU A 242 -2.94 26.31 -4.74
CA GLU A 242 -4.04 25.82 -3.88
C GLU A 242 -5.28 26.67 -4.10
#